data_390f3db114cdc765b03d8eb05cc69b21
#
_entry.id   390f3db114cdc765b03d8eb05cc69b21
#
_cell.length_a   1.000
_cell.length_b   1.000
_cell.length_c   1.000
_cell.angle_alpha   90.00
_cell.angle_beta   90.00
_cell.angle_gamma   90.00
#
_symmetry.space_group_name_H-M   'P 1'
#
loop_
_entity.id
_entity.type
_entity.pdbx_description
1 polymer ?
#
loop_
_entity_poly.entity_id
_entity_poly.type
_entity_poly.pdbx_seq_one_letter_code
_entity_poly.pdbx_strand_id
1 'polypeptide(L)'
;MLRVSDLDAALDFYCNGLGLIEARRKESEKGRFTLVFLMAPKDIETAKADDAPLIELTYNWPDADGKVETLTGGRNFGHLAYRVDDIYATCEHLQAQGITILRPPRDGRMAFIRSPDGASVELIQADGHLPPQEPWLSMESTGEW
;
A
#
# COMPACT_ATOMS: atom_id res chain seq x y z
N MET A 1 -11.10 -5.12 -0.63
CA MET A 1 -10.27 -6.33 -0.87
C MET A 1 -9.36 -6.09 -2.06
N LEU A 2 -8.09 -6.46 -1.93
CA LEU A 2 -7.10 -6.48 -3.01
C LEU A 2 -6.59 -7.92 -3.17
N ARG A 3 -6.46 -8.40 -4.39
CA ARG A 3 -5.77 -9.66 -4.66
C ARG A 3 -4.27 -9.42 -4.72
N VAL A 4 -3.50 -10.34 -4.17
CA VAL A 4 -2.04 -10.31 -4.20
C VAL A 4 -1.51 -11.65 -4.68
N SER A 5 -0.47 -11.61 -5.48
CA SER A 5 0.17 -12.80 -6.06
C SER A 5 1.31 -13.35 -5.20
N ASP A 6 1.90 -12.48 -4.36
CA ASP A 6 2.94 -12.80 -3.38
C ASP A 6 2.57 -12.14 -2.05
N LEU A 7 2.22 -12.96 -1.06
CA LEU A 7 1.75 -12.47 0.23
C LEU A 7 2.88 -11.81 1.03
N ASP A 8 4.09 -12.37 0.98
CA ASP A 8 5.23 -11.85 1.74
C ASP A 8 5.66 -10.48 1.18
N ALA A 9 5.77 -10.36 -0.14
CA ALA A 9 6.06 -9.08 -0.79
C ALA A 9 4.97 -8.03 -0.52
N ALA A 10 3.70 -8.42 -0.52
CA ALA A 10 2.59 -7.52 -0.20
C ALA A 10 2.66 -7.07 1.27
N LEU A 11 2.93 -7.97 2.21
CA LEU A 11 3.07 -7.62 3.63
C LEU A 11 4.28 -6.72 3.88
N ASP A 12 5.40 -6.96 3.21
CA ASP A 12 6.57 -6.08 3.28
C ASP A 12 6.22 -4.66 2.82
N PHE A 13 5.52 -4.54 1.69
CA PHE A 13 5.07 -3.24 1.17
C PHE A 13 4.08 -2.53 2.10
N TYR A 14 3.00 -3.21 2.50
CA TYR A 14 1.94 -2.57 3.28
C TYR A 14 2.30 -2.39 4.76
N CYS A 15 3.03 -3.31 5.38
CA CYS A 15 3.38 -3.24 6.80
C CYS A 15 4.71 -2.53 7.02
N ASN A 16 5.80 -2.98 6.40
CA ASN A 16 7.12 -2.37 6.62
C ASN A 16 7.26 -1.04 5.87
N GLY A 17 6.72 -0.95 4.65
CA GLY A 17 6.73 0.28 3.85
C GLY A 17 5.74 1.32 4.36
N LEU A 18 4.43 1.02 4.33
CA LEU A 18 3.36 1.97 4.68
C LEU A 18 3.03 2.03 6.17
N GLY A 19 3.61 1.15 7.00
CA GLY A 19 3.39 1.15 8.44
C GLY A 19 2.02 0.63 8.88
N LEU A 20 1.32 -0.12 8.02
CA LEU A 20 0.08 -0.79 8.44
C LEU A 20 0.40 -1.96 9.35
N ILE A 21 -0.57 -2.36 10.15
CA ILE A 21 -0.46 -3.51 11.05
C ILE A 21 -1.46 -4.60 10.65
N GLU A 22 -1.04 -5.85 10.77
CA GLU A 22 -1.93 -7.00 10.61
C GLU A 22 -2.88 -7.08 11.80
N ALA A 23 -4.18 -6.91 11.53
CA ALA A 23 -5.25 -7.00 12.53
C ALA A 23 -5.68 -8.45 12.75
N ARG A 24 -5.79 -9.20 11.67
CA ARG A 24 -6.20 -10.61 11.70
C ARG A 24 -5.81 -11.31 10.41
N ARG A 25 -5.73 -12.64 10.49
CA ARG A 25 -5.49 -13.52 9.35
C ARG A 25 -6.48 -14.69 9.38
N LYS A 26 -6.87 -15.16 8.20
CA LYS A 26 -7.71 -16.34 8.05
C LYS A 26 -7.21 -17.18 6.89
N GLU A 27 -7.01 -18.44 7.11
CA GLU A 27 -6.65 -19.42 6.09
C GLU A 27 -7.81 -20.36 5.81
N SER A 28 -7.97 -20.75 4.56
CA SER A 28 -9.01 -21.66 4.11
C SER A 28 -8.41 -22.78 3.26
N GLU A 29 -8.19 -23.92 3.88
CA GLU A 29 -7.72 -25.13 3.18
C GLU A 29 -8.68 -25.56 2.06
N LYS A 30 -9.98 -25.55 2.35
CA LYS A 30 -11.01 -25.91 1.37
C LYS A 30 -11.06 -24.92 0.20
N GLY A 31 -10.91 -23.61 0.49
CA GLY A 31 -10.94 -22.55 -0.51
C GLY A 31 -9.58 -22.27 -1.15
N ARG A 32 -8.50 -22.82 -0.56
CA ARG A 32 -7.10 -22.60 -0.99
C ARG A 32 -6.75 -21.12 -1.11
N PHE A 33 -7.00 -20.38 -0.03
CA PHE A 33 -6.64 -18.95 0.05
C PHE A 33 -6.29 -18.51 1.47
N THR A 34 -5.56 -17.42 1.55
CA THR A 34 -5.29 -16.67 2.79
C THR A 34 -5.86 -15.27 2.68
N LEU A 35 -6.59 -14.84 3.70
CA LEU A 35 -7.04 -13.46 3.89
C LEU A 35 -6.21 -12.81 4.99
N VAL A 36 -5.69 -11.61 4.73
CA VAL A 36 -5.01 -10.78 5.74
C VAL A 36 -5.68 -9.42 5.78
N PHE A 37 -6.03 -8.99 6.98
CA PHE A 37 -6.70 -7.72 7.22
C PHE A 37 -5.72 -6.75 7.87
N LEU A 38 -5.45 -5.66 7.18
CA LEU A 38 -4.50 -4.62 7.59
C LEU A 38 -5.22 -3.35 7.99
N MET A 39 -4.68 -2.63 8.97
CA MET A 39 -5.20 -1.36 9.44
C MET A 39 -4.08 -0.35 9.72
N ALA A 40 -4.42 0.94 9.71
CA ALA A 40 -3.50 1.95 10.23
C ALA A 40 -3.40 1.85 11.76
N PRO A 41 -2.21 2.08 12.35
CA PRO A 41 -2.05 2.03 13.81
C PRO A 41 -3.01 2.92 14.60
N LYS A 42 -3.38 4.07 14.04
CA LYS A 42 -4.32 5.03 14.66
C LYS A 42 -5.76 4.50 14.73
N ASP A 43 -6.11 3.48 13.93
CA ASP A 43 -7.48 2.96 13.82
C ASP A 43 -7.73 1.73 14.71
N ILE A 44 -6.73 1.26 15.47
CA ILE A 44 -6.82 0.03 16.28
C ILE A 44 -8.02 0.03 17.21
N GLU A 45 -8.22 1.09 17.97
CA GLU A 45 -9.30 1.17 18.96
C GLU A 45 -10.68 1.28 18.27
N THR A 46 -10.77 2.06 17.19
CA THR A 46 -11.98 2.18 16.37
C THR A 46 -12.31 0.85 15.67
N ALA A 47 -11.31 0.16 15.15
CA ALA A 47 -11.49 -1.14 14.50
C ALA A 47 -12.02 -2.22 15.45
N LYS A 48 -11.65 -2.15 16.73
CA LYS A 48 -12.16 -3.07 17.73
C LYS A 48 -13.61 -2.76 18.15
N ALA A 49 -13.99 -1.48 18.10
CA ALA A 49 -15.31 -1.02 18.54
C ALA A 49 -16.37 -1.10 17.44
N ASP A 50 -16.04 -0.69 16.21
CA ASP A 50 -17.01 -0.38 15.16
C ASP A 50 -16.67 -0.99 13.78
N ASP A 51 -15.90 -2.07 13.72
CA ASP A 51 -15.47 -2.68 12.45
C ASP A 51 -14.89 -1.63 11.46
N ALA A 52 -13.98 -0.77 11.92
CA ALA A 52 -13.35 0.28 11.12
C ALA A 52 -12.83 -0.25 9.78
N PRO A 53 -12.73 0.58 8.74
CA PRO A 53 -12.29 0.15 7.44
C PRO A 53 -10.91 -0.49 7.49
N LEU A 54 -10.81 -1.68 6.93
CA LEU A 54 -9.61 -2.49 6.82
C LEU A 54 -9.27 -2.69 5.35
N ILE A 55 -7.99 -2.85 5.05
CA ILE A 55 -7.57 -3.43 3.77
C ILE A 55 -7.54 -4.93 3.93
N GLU A 56 -8.39 -5.62 3.17
CA GLU A 56 -8.31 -7.06 3.03
C GLU A 56 -7.41 -7.42 1.87
N LEU A 57 -6.30 -8.10 2.15
CA LEU A 57 -5.47 -8.76 1.15
C LEU A 57 -5.99 -10.19 0.97
N THR A 58 -6.18 -10.61 -0.29
CA THR A 58 -6.56 -11.99 -0.65
C THR A 58 -5.46 -12.62 -1.47
N TYR A 59 -4.80 -13.62 -0.91
CA TYR A 59 -3.81 -14.46 -1.57
C TYR A 59 -4.40 -15.82 -1.91
N ASN A 60 -4.60 -16.09 -3.19
CA ASN A 60 -4.98 -17.42 -3.68
C ASN A 60 -3.73 -18.30 -3.74
N TRP A 61 -3.79 -19.46 -3.12
CA TRP A 61 -2.66 -20.39 -3.11
C TRP A 61 -2.39 -20.91 -4.54
N PRO A 62 -1.12 -21.19 -4.87
CA PRO A 62 -0.78 -21.78 -6.16
C PRO A 62 -1.63 -22.99 -6.48
N ASP A 63 -1.91 -23.24 -7.76
CA ASP A 63 -2.64 -24.42 -8.20
C ASP A 63 -1.84 -25.73 -7.94
N ALA A 64 -2.37 -26.86 -8.40
CA ALA A 64 -1.73 -28.16 -8.20
C ALA A 64 -0.36 -28.28 -8.89
N ASP A 65 -0.12 -27.49 -9.92
CA ASP A 65 1.14 -27.42 -10.67
C ASP A 65 2.10 -26.35 -10.12
N GLY A 66 1.74 -25.70 -9.01
CA GLY A 66 2.53 -24.65 -8.38
C GLY A 66 2.44 -23.28 -9.07
N LYS A 67 1.48 -23.10 -9.97
CA LYS A 67 1.31 -21.84 -10.70
C LYS A 67 0.55 -20.81 -9.87
N VAL A 68 1.16 -19.65 -9.72
CA VAL A 68 0.58 -18.47 -9.06
C VAL A 68 -0.37 -17.73 -10.00
N GLU A 69 -1.42 -17.12 -9.46
CA GLU A 69 -2.36 -16.28 -10.19
C GLU A 69 -1.65 -15.08 -10.84
N THR A 70 -1.94 -14.82 -12.11
CA THR A 70 -1.47 -13.61 -12.79
C THR A 70 -2.53 -12.53 -12.63
N LEU A 71 -2.17 -11.44 -11.96
CA LEU A 71 -3.07 -10.32 -11.71
C LEU A 71 -2.94 -9.28 -12.81
N THR A 72 -4.08 -8.74 -13.24
CA THR A 72 -4.15 -7.64 -14.21
C THR A 72 -4.96 -6.50 -13.60
N GLY A 73 -4.40 -5.28 -13.56
CA GLY A 73 -5.00 -4.14 -12.87
C GLY A 73 -6.32 -3.67 -13.47
N GLY A 74 -6.48 -3.71 -14.79
CA GLY A 74 -7.62 -3.07 -15.47
C GLY A 74 -7.66 -1.55 -15.22
N ARG A 75 -8.77 -0.88 -15.58
CA ARG A 75 -8.94 0.57 -15.41
C ARG A 75 -10.05 0.96 -14.42
N ASN A 76 -10.82 0.02 -13.91
CA ASN A 76 -11.91 0.32 -12.98
C ASN A 76 -11.42 0.72 -11.59
N PHE A 77 -10.35 0.07 -11.12
CA PHE A 77 -9.73 0.43 -9.87
C PHE A 77 -8.83 1.65 -10.09
N GLY A 78 -9.04 2.73 -9.33
CA GLY A 78 -8.19 3.91 -9.34
C GLY A 78 -6.96 3.70 -8.45
N HIS A 79 -7.04 4.16 -7.21
CA HIS A 79 -5.95 4.04 -6.25
C HIS A 79 -6.48 3.95 -4.81
N LEU A 80 -5.63 3.50 -3.91
CA LEU A 80 -5.79 3.70 -2.48
C LEU A 80 -5.18 5.06 -2.11
N ALA A 81 -5.75 5.76 -1.13
CA ALA A 81 -5.19 7.01 -0.64
C ALA A 81 -4.97 6.93 0.87
N TYR A 82 -3.76 7.30 1.31
CA TYR A 82 -3.39 7.39 2.72
C TYR A 82 -2.96 8.80 3.10
N ARG A 83 -3.46 9.28 4.24
CA ARG A 83 -2.92 10.47 4.88
C ARG A 83 -1.70 10.11 5.71
N VAL A 84 -0.63 10.87 5.54
CA VAL A 84 0.64 10.72 6.26
C VAL A 84 0.97 12.01 6.98
N ASP A 85 1.59 11.89 8.15
CA ASP A 85 1.89 13.05 9.01
C ASP A 85 3.02 13.91 8.43
N ASP A 86 3.99 13.30 7.74
CA ASP A 86 5.08 13.98 7.01
C ASP A 86 5.37 13.22 5.71
N ILE A 87 4.99 13.83 4.59
CA ILE A 87 5.09 13.21 3.27
C ILE A 87 6.54 13.03 2.81
N TYR A 88 7.44 13.93 3.22
CA TYR A 88 8.85 13.83 2.85
C TYR A 88 9.54 12.71 3.60
N ALA A 89 9.39 12.67 4.92
CA ALA A 89 9.91 11.59 5.75
C ALA A 89 9.33 10.22 5.33
N THR A 90 8.04 10.17 4.97
CA THR A 90 7.41 8.95 4.47
C THR A 90 8.03 8.51 3.13
N CYS A 91 8.23 9.43 2.18
CA CYS A 91 8.84 9.09 0.89
C CYS A 91 10.31 8.67 1.04
N GLU A 92 11.08 9.29 1.93
CA GLU A 92 12.45 8.88 2.26
C GLU A 92 12.50 7.46 2.83
N HIS A 93 11.62 7.16 3.79
CA HIS A 93 11.50 5.83 4.36
C HIS A 93 11.16 4.78 3.28
N LEU A 94 10.18 5.05 2.43
CA LEU A 94 9.78 4.15 1.34
C LEU A 94 10.93 3.89 0.35
N GLN A 95 11.68 4.92 -0.03
CA GLN A 95 12.88 4.75 -0.88
C GLN A 95 13.95 3.90 -0.19
N ALA A 96 14.15 4.05 1.12
CA ALA A 96 15.08 3.23 1.88
C ALA A 96 14.67 1.75 1.92
N GLN A 97 13.36 1.46 1.78
CA GLN A 97 12.82 0.12 1.61
C GLN A 97 12.81 -0.38 0.15
N GLY A 98 13.40 0.37 -0.78
CA GLY A 98 13.46 0.01 -2.20
C GLY A 98 12.18 0.30 -2.99
N ILE A 99 11.21 1.01 -2.40
CA ILE A 99 9.96 1.37 -3.07
C ILE A 99 10.17 2.63 -3.91
N THR A 100 9.85 2.54 -5.19
CA THR A 100 10.02 3.67 -6.11
C THR A 100 8.91 4.71 -5.91
N ILE A 101 9.30 5.98 -5.74
CA ILE A 101 8.37 7.10 -5.74
C ILE A 101 8.11 7.49 -7.20
N LEU A 102 6.91 7.16 -7.71
CA LEU A 102 6.55 7.38 -9.11
C LEU A 102 6.24 8.85 -9.40
N ARG A 103 5.44 9.49 -8.55
CA ARG A 103 5.22 10.93 -8.54
C ARG A 103 5.75 11.49 -7.24
N PRO A 104 6.87 12.24 -7.28
CA PRO A 104 7.43 12.86 -6.08
C PRO A 104 6.53 13.96 -5.49
N PRO A 105 6.62 14.22 -4.18
CA PRO A 105 5.84 15.25 -3.49
C PRO A 105 6.41 16.65 -3.70
N ARG A 106 6.52 17.12 -4.97
CA ARG A 106 7.14 18.39 -5.34
C ARG A 106 6.49 19.61 -4.69
N ASP A 107 5.19 19.50 -4.46
CA ASP A 107 4.36 20.55 -3.87
C ASP A 107 4.16 20.41 -2.35
N GLY A 108 4.84 19.42 -1.74
CA GLY A 108 4.66 19.10 -0.32
C GLY A 108 3.29 18.54 0.03
N ARG A 109 2.51 18.07 -0.96
CA ARG A 109 1.11 17.69 -0.79
C ARG A 109 0.84 16.22 -1.02
N MET A 110 1.28 15.69 -2.17
CA MET A 110 0.93 14.33 -2.58
C MET A 110 2.08 13.64 -3.32
N ALA A 111 2.12 12.32 -3.18
CA ALA A 111 3.02 11.44 -3.91
C ALA A 111 2.28 10.20 -4.40
N PHE A 112 2.83 9.49 -5.38
CA PHE A 112 2.31 8.19 -5.82
C PHE A 112 3.40 7.13 -5.83
N ILE A 113 3.00 5.93 -5.40
CA ILE A 113 3.78 4.70 -5.44
C ILE A 113 2.92 3.56 -5.98
N ARG A 114 3.49 2.38 -6.21
CA ARG A 114 2.74 1.16 -6.55
C ARG A 114 3.11 0.01 -5.64
N SER A 115 2.13 -0.81 -5.31
CA SER A 115 2.35 -2.10 -4.65
C SER A 115 3.03 -3.10 -5.60
N PRO A 116 3.59 -4.20 -5.08
CA PRO A 116 4.17 -5.27 -5.90
C PRO A 116 3.22 -5.80 -6.99
N ASP A 117 1.93 -5.85 -6.73
CA ASP A 117 0.90 -6.28 -7.67
C ASP A 117 0.33 -5.15 -8.56
N GLY A 118 0.96 -3.98 -8.55
CA GLY A 118 0.63 -2.87 -9.42
C GLY A 118 -0.55 -2.00 -8.96
N ALA A 119 -1.08 -2.19 -7.74
CA ALA A 119 -2.09 -1.28 -7.20
C ALA A 119 -1.48 0.09 -6.94
N SER A 120 -2.09 1.15 -7.50
CA SER A 120 -1.67 2.53 -7.27
C SER A 120 -2.01 2.98 -5.85
N VAL A 121 -1.08 3.68 -5.21
CA VAL A 121 -1.25 4.22 -3.86
C VAL A 121 -0.84 5.69 -3.87
N GLU A 122 -1.78 6.56 -3.48
CA GLU A 122 -1.57 7.98 -3.25
C GLU A 122 -1.22 8.22 -1.77
N LEU A 123 -0.17 8.98 -1.54
CA LEU A 123 0.18 9.52 -0.23
C LEU A 123 -0.24 10.99 -0.19
N ILE A 124 -0.96 11.38 0.85
CA ILE A 124 -1.48 12.74 1.00
C ILE A 124 -0.97 13.31 2.32
N GLN A 125 -0.32 14.48 2.27
CA GLN A 125 0.07 15.20 3.48
C GLN A 125 -1.16 15.52 4.34
N ALA A 126 -1.13 15.14 5.62
CA ALA A 126 -2.10 15.60 6.60
C ALA A 126 -1.89 17.10 6.89
N ASP A 127 -2.95 17.78 7.32
CA ASP A 127 -2.90 19.16 7.85
C ASP A 127 -2.29 20.22 6.90
N GLY A 128 -2.47 20.02 5.57
CA GLY A 128 -2.11 21.04 4.58
C GLY A 128 -0.90 20.66 3.72
N HIS A 129 -0.13 21.66 3.30
CA HIS A 129 1.05 21.47 2.46
C HIS A 129 2.30 21.78 3.25
N LEU A 130 3.32 20.95 3.12
CA LEU A 130 4.67 21.29 3.56
C LEU A 130 5.34 22.21 2.52
N PRO A 131 6.26 23.10 2.94
CA PRO A 131 7.02 23.90 1.99
C PRO A 131 7.78 23.00 1.01
N PRO A 132 7.76 23.31 -0.32
CA PRO A 132 8.55 22.58 -1.28
C PRO A 132 10.03 22.55 -0.92
N GLN A 133 10.66 21.37 -1.04
CA GLN A 133 12.08 21.20 -0.72
C GLN A 133 12.78 20.22 -1.65
N GLU A 134 14.08 20.38 -1.82
CA GLU A 134 14.93 19.41 -2.52
C GLU A 134 15.16 18.15 -1.65
N PRO A 135 15.37 16.98 -2.27
CA PRO A 135 15.45 16.75 -3.72
C PRO A 135 14.10 16.62 -4.41
N TRP A 136 12.99 16.64 -3.68
CA TRP A 136 11.65 16.36 -4.19
C TRP A 136 11.16 17.40 -5.18
N LEU A 137 11.51 18.69 -4.95
CA LEU A 137 11.06 19.80 -5.80
C LEU A 137 11.50 19.62 -7.27
N SER A 138 12.75 19.22 -7.49
CA SER A 138 13.31 19.04 -8.83
C SER A 138 13.18 17.61 -9.38
N MET A 139 12.76 16.64 -8.55
CA MET A 139 12.69 15.24 -8.95
C MET A 139 11.58 15.01 -9.99
N GLU A 140 11.92 14.40 -11.10
CA GLU A 140 10.95 14.05 -12.14
C GLU A 140 10.09 12.85 -11.76
N SER A 141 8.89 12.77 -12.32
CA SER A 141 8.04 11.59 -12.20
C SER A 141 8.60 10.45 -13.04
N THR A 142 8.44 9.22 -12.56
CA THR A 142 8.89 8.00 -13.25
C THR A 142 7.72 7.02 -13.38
N GLY A 143 7.58 6.40 -14.55
CA GLY A 143 6.51 5.43 -14.79
C GLY A 143 5.10 6.04 -14.81
N GLU A 144 4.12 5.16 -14.61
CA GLU A 144 2.69 5.51 -14.54
C GLU A 144 2.16 5.18 -13.14
N TRP A 145 1.22 5.98 -12.65
CA TRP A 145 0.59 5.80 -11.33
C TRP A 145 -0.94 5.86 -11.40
#